data_7a1cc6150ec6593be197425cb894cdf4
#
_entry.id   7a1cc6150ec6593be197425cb894cdf4
#
_cell.length_a   1.000
_cell.length_b   1.000
_cell.length_c   1.000
_cell.angle_alpha   90.00
_cell.angle_beta   90.00
_cell.angle_gamma   90.00
#
_symmetry.space_group_name_H-M   'P 1'
#
loop_
_entity.id
_entity.type
_entity.pdbx_description
1 polymer ?
#
loop_
_entity_poly.entity_id
_entity_poly.type
_entity_poly.pdbx_seq_one_letter_code
_entity_poly.pdbx_strand_id
1 'polypeptide(L)'
;MFEKKTKIICTIADNRCDEGFIRQLYENGMNVVRINSAHASLEGAQMVVDNVRKVSDRFAILIDTKGPEVRLTQMADAVGFVAHTDEIIEIIDNPAEACRKGRLYTTYPHMAEDVPVGSDILIDDGSVDLSVIGKEEGKLICKVMNEGVIKGHKSVNVPNVHINLPAVTEKDKKFIHWAIKANIDFIAHSFVRSANDLQEIQEILDAENSHLKIISKIENQQGVDNLDDILTYCYGVMVARGDLGVEIPAERIPLVQRDIVKACRARKKPVIIATQMLQSMIENPRPTRAEVTDVANAIFQSADAIMLSGESAYGEYPVEAVKTMTKIAQQTEQTLDVNLDLDLRKVVKPVAVVLARSLVAATQELPVKALVFDTYTGRVGRYISTFRPEVPVYAMCYNDYTMRELSLVFGIKAYPFHKVRDKEEFAAESIKILCNEGKIQKGDLVGFIGGVFGAQVGATYMELKYI
;
A
#
# COMPACT_ATOMS: atom_id res chain seq x y z
N MET A 1 -3.50 -27.83 2.59
CA MET A 1 -2.48 -26.77 2.75
C MET A 1 -3.20 -25.56 3.30
N PHE A 2 -2.71 -24.93 4.37
CA PHE A 2 -3.32 -23.73 4.96
C PHE A 2 -3.36 -22.62 3.92
N GLU A 3 -4.52 -22.00 3.71
CA GLU A 3 -4.71 -21.00 2.68
C GLU A 3 -4.31 -19.62 3.21
N LYS A 4 -3.38 -18.95 2.53
CA LYS A 4 -2.83 -17.64 2.90
C LYS A 4 -3.91 -16.57 3.03
N LYS A 5 -3.87 -15.78 4.10
CA LYS A 5 -4.79 -14.66 4.40
C LYS A 5 -4.18 -13.28 4.12
N THR A 6 -2.89 -13.08 4.44
CA THR A 6 -2.14 -11.86 4.12
C THR A 6 -2.09 -11.66 2.62
N LYS A 7 -2.38 -10.44 2.16
CA LYS A 7 -2.38 -10.14 0.72
C LYS A 7 -0.98 -9.84 0.24
N ILE A 8 -0.68 -10.21 -1.00
CA ILE A 8 0.60 -9.94 -1.65
C ILE A 8 0.35 -9.00 -2.83
N ILE A 9 1.07 -7.88 -2.83
CA ILE A 9 1.10 -6.90 -3.90
C ILE A 9 2.39 -7.11 -4.68
N CYS A 10 2.30 -7.23 -6.01
CA CYS A 10 3.47 -7.31 -6.87
C CYS A 10 3.53 -6.11 -7.83
N THR A 11 4.69 -5.48 -7.91
CA THR A 11 4.93 -4.47 -8.94
C THR A 11 5.21 -5.14 -10.27
N ILE A 12 4.46 -4.74 -11.30
CA ILE A 12 4.61 -5.23 -12.67
C ILE A 12 5.06 -4.08 -13.56
N ALA A 13 6.15 -4.30 -14.28
CA ALA A 13 6.66 -3.38 -15.30
C ALA A 13 6.13 -3.76 -16.69
N ASP A 14 5.99 -2.77 -17.57
CA ASP A 14 5.45 -2.95 -18.92
C ASP A 14 6.31 -3.86 -19.81
N ASN A 15 7.61 -3.90 -19.58
CA ASN A 15 8.54 -4.77 -20.29
C ASN A 15 8.48 -6.25 -19.86
N ARG A 16 7.71 -6.55 -18.80
CA ARG A 16 7.54 -7.93 -18.24
C ARG A 16 6.13 -8.12 -17.70
N CYS A 17 5.14 -8.07 -18.57
CA CYS A 17 3.73 -8.12 -18.20
C CYS A 17 2.91 -9.09 -19.05
N ASP A 18 3.52 -10.10 -19.66
CA ASP A 18 2.78 -11.10 -20.42
C ASP A 18 1.83 -11.93 -19.53
N GLU A 19 0.77 -12.46 -20.14
CA GLU A 19 -0.28 -13.21 -19.43
C GLU A 19 0.25 -14.44 -18.69
N GLY A 20 1.26 -15.11 -19.28
CA GLY A 20 1.88 -16.28 -18.65
C GLY A 20 2.61 -15.93 -17.37
N PHE A 21 3.35 -14.83 -17.38
CA PHE A 21 4.04 -14.31 -16.20
C PHE A 21 3.06 -13.88 -15.10
N ILE A 22 2.05 -13.09 -15.44
CA ILE A 22 1.03 -12.63 -14.49
C ILE A 22 0.29 -13.82 -13.86
N ARG A 23 -0.06 -14.82 -14.67
CA ARG A 23 -0.70 -16.06 -14.21
C ARG A 23 0.17 -16.84 -13.23
N GLN A 24 1.48 -16.95 -13.49
CA GLN A 24 2.40 -17.60 -12.56
C GLN A 24 2.47 -16.87 -11.22
N LEU A 25 2.52 -15.53 -11.20
CA LEU A 25 2.50 -14.77 -9.95
C LEU A 25 1.18 -14.99 -9.18
N TYR A 26 0.05 -14.99 -9.90
CA TYR A 26 -1.28 -15.24 -9.32
C TYR A 26 -1.37 -16.61 -8.65
N GLU A 27 -1.05 -17.67 -9.38
CA GLU A 27 -1.11 -19.04 -8.90
C GLU A 27 -0.18 -19.28 -7.69
N ASN A 28 0.85 -18.45 -7.55
CA ASN A 28 1.79 -18.50 -6.43
C ASN A 28 1.47 -17.54 -5.29
N GLY A 29 0.37 -16.77 -5.38
CA GLY A 29 -0.19 -16.04 -4.24
C GLY A 29 -0.31 -14.52 -4.36
N MET A 30 -0.02 -13.91 -5.53
CA MET A 30 -0.29 -12.50 -5.79
C MET A 30 -1.79 -12.21 -5.70
N ASN A 31 -2.17 -11.10 -5.08
CA ASN A 31 -3.55 -10.63 -4.93
C ASN A 31 -3.81 -9.27 -5.60
N VAL A 32 -2.81 -8.41 -5.65
CA VAL A 32 -2.92 -7.04 -6.17
C VAL A 32 -1.72 -6.77 -7.09
N VAL A 33 -1.99 -6.15 -8.23
CA VAL A 33 -0.96 -5.66 -9.16
C VAL A 33 -0.72 -4.19 -8.87
N ARG A 34 0.55 -3.81 -8.68
CA ARG A 34 0.98 -2.41 -8.59
C ARG A 34 1.66 -1.99 -9.88
N ILE A 35 1.28 -0.81 -10.39
CA ILE A 35 1.93 -0.12 -11.49
C ILE A 35 2.58 1.15 -10.93
N ASN A 36 3.88 1.34 -11.17
CA ASN A 36 4.60 2.51 -10.72
C ASN A 36 4.62 3.59 -11.82
N SER A 37 3.82 4.65 -11.66
CA SER A 37 3.72 5.74 -12.64
C SER A 37 5.01 6.57 -12.77
N ALA A 38 5.92 6.50 -11.80
CA ALA A 38 7.21 7.18 -11.91
C ALA A 38 8.01 6.70 -13.14
N HIS A 39 7.92 5.40 -13.45
CA HIS A 39 8.66 4.72 -14.52
C HIS A 39 7.81 4.31 -15.72
N ALA A 40 6.49 4.19 -15.57
CA ALA A 40 5.60 3.79 -16.65
C ALA A 40 5.20 4.96 -17.55
N SER A 41 4.96 4.66 -18.83
CA SER A 41 4.15 5.48 -19.73
C SER A 41 2.66 5.12 -19.56
N LEU A 42 1.74 5.95 -20.08
CA LEU A 42 0.31 5.63 -20.06
C LEU A 42 0.00 4.40 -20.91
N GLU A 43 0.68 4.26 -22.05
CA GLU A 43 0.54 3.12 -22.96
C GLU A 43 1.05 1.83 -22.32
N GLY A 44 2.22 1.89 -21.65
CA GLY A 44 2.79 0.76 -20.93
C GLY A 44 1.89 0.34 -19.75
N ALA A 45 1.37 1.30 -18.99
CA ALA A 45 0.42 1.05 -17.91
C ALA A 45 -0.87 0.40 -18.43
N GLN A 46 -1.41 0.85 -19.58
CA GLN A 46 -2.59 0.25 -20.21
C GLN A 46 -2.34 -1.20 -20.62
N MET A 47 -1.17 -1.48 -21.21
CA MET A 47 -0.80 -2.86 -21.59
C MET A 47 -0.76 -3.79 -20.37
N VAL A 48 -0.22 -3.33 -19.22
CA VAL A 48 -0.26 -4.11 -17.97
C VAL A 48 -1.70 -4.38 -17.56
N VAL A 49 -2.57 -3.35 -17.54
CA VAL A 49 -3.99 -3.49 -17.18
C VAL A 49 -4.69 -4.51 -18.06
N ASP A 50 -4.53 -4.40 -19.39
CA ASP A 50 -5.19 -5.28 -20.35
C ASP A 50 -4.77 -6.75 -20.14
N ASN A 51 -3.49 -7.01 -19.91
CA ASN A 51 -3.00 -8.36 -19.67
C ASN A 51 -3.43 -8.91 -18.30
N VAL A 52 -3.48 -8.07 -17.26
CA VAL A 52 -4.03 -8.45 -15.94
C VAL A 52 -5.50 -8.87 -16.07
N ARG A 53 -6.31 -8.09 -16.77
CA ARG A 53 -7.75 -8.38 -16.96
C ARG A 53 -8.00 -9.64 -17.78
N LYS A 54 -7.13 -9.99 -18.73
CA LYS A 54 -7.21 -11.29 -19.44
C LYS A 54 -6.92 -12.49 -18.54
N VAL A 55 -6.09 -12.32 -17.51
CA VAL A 55 -5.80 -13.40 -16.54
C VAL A 55 -6.94 -13.55 -15.55
N SER A 56 -7.46 -12.46 -15.00
CA SER A 56 -8.61 -12.49 -14.08
C SER A 56 -9.20 -11.10 -13.82
N ASP A 57 -10.53 -11.02 -13.77
CA ASP A 57 -11.27 -9.82 -13.35
C ASP A 57 -11.28 -9.60 -11.83
N ARG A 58 -10.76 -10.56 -11.06
CA ARG A 58 -10.75 -10.49 -9.58
C ARG A 58 -9.54 -9.77 -9.01
N PHE A 59 -8.53 -9.47 -9.83
CA PHE A 59 -7.39 -8.69 -9.36
C PHE A 59 -7.74 -7.24 -9.09
N ALA A 60 -7.29 -6.73 -7.96
CA ALA A 60 -7.18 -5.31 -7.79
C ALA A 60 -5.92 -4.78 -8.49
N ILE A 61 -6.02 -3.59 -9.06
CA ILE A 61 -4.90 -2.88 -9.64
C ILE A 61 -4.72 -1.57 -8.86
N LEU A 62 -3.48 -1.32 -8.46
CA LEU A 62 -3.05 -0.14 -7.74
C LEU A 62 -2.08 0.64 -8.61
N ILE A 63 -2.39 1.90 -8.89
CA ILE A 63 -1.46 2.85 -9.51
C ILE A 63 -0.77 3.65 -8.41
N ASP A 64 0.56 3.67 -8.43
CA ASP A 64 1.37 4.43 -7.49
C ASP A 64 1.79 5.74 -8.15
N THR A 65 1.41 6.89 -7.57
CA THR A 65 1.77 8.21 -8.10
C THR A 65 3.26 8.47 -7.92
N LYS A 66 3.83 9.28 -8.81
CA LYS A 66 5.22 9.70 -8.64
C LYS A 66 5.37 10.59 -7.41
N GLY A 67 4.41 11.48 -7.20
CA GLY A 67 4.47 12.51 -6.16
C GLY A 67 5.50 13.61 -6.44
N PRO A 68 5.49 14.64 -5.59
CA PRO A 68 6.44 15.74 -5.68
C PRO A 68 7.79 15.34 -5.09
N GLU A 69 8.84 15.40 -5.89
CA GLU A 69 10.22 15.15 -5.47
C GLU A 69 11.10 16.34 -5.81
N VAL A 70 12.00 16.68 -4.92
CA VAL A 70 13.16 17.53 -5.24
C VAL A 70 14.27 16.66 -5.78
N ARG A 71 14.85 17.05 -6.90
CA ARG A 71 15.98 16.35 -7.51
C ARG A 71 17.08 17.33 -7.88
N LEU A 72 18.32 16.85 -7.95
CA LEU A 72 19.37 17.57 -8.64
C LEU A 72 19.04 17.71 -10.12
N THR A 73 19.44 18.81 -10.73
CA THR A 73 19.41 18.96 -12.17
C THR A 73 20.43 18.03 -12.85
N GLN A 74 20.50 18.03 -14.18
CA GLN A 74 21.52 17.25 -14.88
C GLN A 74 22.94 17.68 -14.52
N MET A 75 23.92 16.77 -14.65
CA MET A 75 25.32 17.14 -14.53
C MET A 75 25.83 17.74 -15.85
N ALA A 76 26.64 18.79 -15.76
CA ALA A 76 27.23 19.44 -16.92
C ALA A 76 28.19 18.52 -17.73
N ASP A 77 28.84 17.57 -17.04
CA ASP A 77 29.77 16.60 -17.63
C ASP A 77 29.20 15.20 -17.82
N ALA A 78 27.92 14.98 -17.45
CA ALA A 78 27.21 13.72 -17.49
C ALA A 78 27.78 12.58 -16.60
N VAL A 79 28.94 12.76 -15.97
CA VAL A 79 29.62 11.71 -15.18
C VAL A 79 29.35 11.83 -13.68
N GLY A 80 29.29 13.07 -13.18
CA GLY A 80 29.22 13.35 -11.75
C GLY A 80 30.62 13.47 -11.13
N PHE A 81 30.66 13.67 -9.82
CA PHE A 81 31.92 13.84 -9.09
C PHE A 81 31.87 13.20 -7.69
N VAL A 82 33.05 12.91 -7.14
CA VAL A 82 33.20 12.50 -5.75
C VAL A 82 33.20 13.75 -4.87
N ALA A 83 32.30 13.82 -3.91
CA ALA A 83 32.31 14.79 -2.84
C ALA A 83 33.09 14.20 -1.66
N HIS A 84 34.07 14.95 -1.14
CA HIS A 84 34.91 14.52 -0.02
C HIS A 84 34.43 15.19 1.28
N THR A 85 34.56 14.47 2.37
CA THR A 85 34.23 15.00 3.71
C THR A 85 34.92 16.35 3.96
N ASP A 86 34.21 17.27 4.60
CA ASP A 86 34.61 18.66 4.86
C ASP A 86 34.67 19.59 3.62
N GLU A 87 34.43 19.10 2.42
CA GLU A 87 34.34 19.93 1.23
C GLU A 87 33.12 20.88 1.31
N ILE A 88 33.23 22.07 0.77
CA ILE A 88 32.13 23.04 0.74
C ILE A 88 31.47 22.98 -0.64
N ILE A 89 30.14 22.83 -0.64
CA ILE A 89 29.30 22.78 -1.83
C ILE A 89 28.20 23.85 -1.70
N GLU A 90 27.97 24.60 -2.78
CA GLU A 90 26.87 25.54 -2.88
C GLU A 90 25.65 24.81 -3.50
N ILE A 91 24.44 24.97 -2.92
CA ILE A 91 23.17 24.62 -3.56
C ILE A 91 22.49 25.94 -3.94
N ILE A 92 22.19 26.13 -5.20
CA ILE A 92 21.74 27.39 -5.79
C ILE A 92 20.33 27.26 -6.37
N ASP A 93 19.47 28.24 -6.10
CA ASP A 93 18.09 28.30 -6.57
C ASP A 93 18.02 28.68 -8.05
N ASN A 94 18.40 27.74 -8.93
CA ASN A 94 18.25 27.93 -10.38
C ASN A 94 18.02 26.57 -11.09
N PRO A 95 16.78 26.11 -11.24
CA PRO A 95 16.48 24.81 -11.84
C PRO A 95 16.82 24.71 -13.34
N ALA A 96 17.19 25.79 -14.01
CA ALA A 96 17.57 25.79 -15.41
C ALA A 96 19.06 25.46 -15.62
N GLU A 97 19.89 25.55 -14.58
CA GLU A 97 21.33 25.32 -14.65
C GLU A 97 21.70 23.85 -14.40
N ALA A 98 22.85 23.44 -14.94
CA ALA A 98 23.40 22.11 -14.76
C ALA A 98 24.36 22.06 -13.56
N CYS A 99 24.24 21.01 -12.75
CA CYS A 99 25.14 20.73 -11.61
C CYS A 99 26.59 20.53 -12.07
N ARG A 100 27.51 20.96 -11.23
CA ARG A 100 28.96 20.78 -11.42
C ARG A 100 29.67 20.65 -10.06
N LYS A 101 30.92 20.23 -10.07
CA LYS A 101 31.70 20.12 -8.83
C LYS A 101 31.66 21.43 -8.03
N GLY A 102 31.31 21.35 -6.75
CA GLY A 102 31.19 22.48 -5.85
C GLY A 102 29.91 23.32 -6.00
N ARG A 103 29.08 23.09 -7.03
CA ARG A 103 27.84 23.83 -7.26
C ARG A 103 26.71 22.90 -7.73
N LEU A 104 25.70 22.75 -6.91
CA LEU A 104 24.51 21.97 -7.20
C LEU A 104 23.31 22.88 -7.45
N TYR A 105 22.43 22.41 -8.31
CA TYR A 105 21.16 23.04 -8.63
C TYR A 105 20.04 22.02 -8.48
N THR A 106 18.93 22.44 -7.92
CA THR A 106 17.77 21.55 -7.68
C THR A 106 16.60 21.92 -8.57
N THR A 107 15.67 20.98 -8.72
CA THR A 107 14.40 21.23 -9.43
C THR A 107 13.45 22.14 -8.64
N TYR A 108 13.73 22.38 -7.36
CA TYR A 108 12.95 23.27 -6.49
C TYR A 108 13.60 24.64 -6.41
N PRO A 109 12.91 25.73 -6.83
CA PRO A 109 13.53 27.05 -6.99
C PRO A 109 13.61 27.87 -5.69
N HIS A 110 13.17 27.34 -4.55
CA HIS A 110 13.12 28.04 -3.26
C HIS A 110 13.91 27.34 -2.14
N MET A 111 14.91 26.50 -2.50
CA MET A 111 15.71 25.75 -1.52
C MET A 111 16.39 26.68 -0.52
N ALA A 112 16.98 27.77 -1.01
CA ALA A 112 17.64 28.74 -0.14
C ALA A 112 16.67 29.53 0.74
N GLU A 113 15.43 29.69 0.34
CA GLU A 113 14.38 30.35 1.13
C GLU A 113 13.89 29.43 2.25
N ASP A 114 13.50 28.21 1.91
CA ASP A 114 12.78 27.29 2.79
C ASP A 114 13.68 26.49 3.74
N VAL A 115 14.94 26.22 3.36
CA VAL A 115 15.84 25.38 4.16
C VAL A 115 16.65 26.23 5.17
N PRO A 116 16.48 26.03 6.49
CA PRO A 116 17.21 26.77 7.51
C PRO A 116 18.67 26.33 7.61
N VAL A 117 19.52 27.21 8.14
CA VAL A 117 20.91 26.86 8.55
C VAL A 117 20.83 25.84 9.68
N GLY A 118 21.69 24.82 9.62
CA GLY A 118 21.72 23.69 10.56
C GLY A 118 20.86 22.50 10.13
N SER A 119 20.17 22.58 8.96
CA SER A 119 19.49 21.43 8.37
C SER A 119 20.48 20.51 7.66
N ASP A 120 20.11 19.22 7.56
CA ASP A 120 20.80 18.25 6.73
C ASP A 120 20.08 18.11 5.38
N ILE A 121 20.85 17.97 4.30
CA ILE A 121 20.37 17.73 2.94
C ILE A 121 20.95 16.41 2.47
N LEU A 122 20.07 15.45 2.22
CA LEU A 122 20.41 14.10 1.83
C LEU A 122 20.29 13.94 0.30
N ILE A 123 21.35 13.52 -0.36
CA ILE A 123 21.39 13.29 -1.80
C ILE A 123 21.47 11.79 -2.06
N ASP A 124 20.72 11.30 -3.09
CA ASP A 124 20.69 9.90 -3.51
C ASP A 124 20.34 8.98 -2.34
N ASP A 125 19.16 9.23 -1.75
CA ASP A 125 18.59 8.49 -0.61
C ASP A 125 19.54 8.42 0.60
N GLY A 126 20.31 9.51 0.84
CA GLY A 126 21.24 9.62 1.95
C GLY A 126 22.64 9.06 1.67
N SER A 127 22.97 8.72 0.42
CA SER A 127 24.33 8.30 0.05
C SER A 127 25.34 9.42 0.27
N VAL A 128 24.95 10.67 0.12
CA VAL A 128 25.75 11.86 0.47
C VAL A 128 24.92 12.75 1.40
N ASP A 129 25.48 13.09 2.53
CA ASP A 129 24.92 13.99 3.54
C ASP A 129 25.65 15.34 3.52
N LEU A 130 24.86 16.42 3.40
CA LEU A 130 25.34 17.80 3.41
C LEU A 130 24.70 18.55 4.57
N SER A 131 25.48 19.15 5.44
CA SER A 131 24.98 20.04 6.51
C SER A 131 25.00 21.50 6.05
N VAL A 132 23.89 22.20 6.17
CA VAL A 132 23.78 23.63 5.83
C VAL A 132 24.45 24.49 6.88
N ILE A 133 25.61 25.04 6.55
CA ILE A 133 26.43 25.87 7.46
C ILE A 133 26.27 27.35 7.27
N GLY A 134 25.66 27.78 6.16
CA GLY A 134 25.43 29.18 5.84
C GLY A 134 24.37 29.35 4.77
N LYS A 135 23.88 30.60 4.64
CA LYS A 135 22.83 30.97 3.70
C LYS A 135 23.12 32.37 3.15
N GLU A 136 23.04 32.51 1.85
CA GLU A 136 23.11 33.79 1.15
C GLU A 136 21.88 33.92 0.21
N GLU A 137 21.68 35.08 -0.40
CA GLU A 137 20.56 35.27 -1.33
C GLU A 137 20.62 34.27 -2.49
N GLY A 138 19.58 33.46 -2.61
CA GLY A 138 19.45 32.45 -3.66
C GLY A 138 20.38 31.24 -3.55
N LYS A 139 21.10 31.04 -2.42
CA LYS A 139 21.98 29.86 -2.26
C LYS A 139 22.17 29.42 -0.81
N LEU A 140 22.39 28.13 -0.64
CA LEU A 140 22.83 27.50 0.60
C LEU A 140 24.33 27.17 0.49
N ILE A 141 25.04 27.35 1.58
CA ILE A 141 26.43 26.92 1.75
C ILE A 141 26.40 25.67 2.61
N CYS A 142 26.82 24.54 2.01
CA CYS A 142 26.72 23.23 2.64
C CYS A 142 28.13 22.61 2.83
N LYS A 143 28.29 21.92 3.95
CA LYS A 143 29.48 21.13 4.25
C LYS A 143 29.18 19.66 4.02
N VAL A 144 30.03 18.95 3.29
CA VAL A 144 29.93 17.50 3.07
C VAL A 144 30.26 16.76 4.36
N MET A 145 29.35 15.89 4.82
CA MET A 145 29.48 15.14 6.07
C MET A 145 30.07 13.74 5.86
N ASN A 146 29.87 13.13 4.70
CA ASN A 146 30.45 11.83 4.33
C ASN A 146 30.88 11.79 2.87
N GLU A 147 31.92 11.03 2.55
CA GLU A 147 32.37 10.85 1.18
C GLU A 147 31.35 10.07 0.35
N GLY A 148 31.09 10.50 -0.90
CA GLY A 148 30.21 9.82 -1.82
C GLY A 148 30.21 10.43 -3.23
N VAL A 149 29.53 9.74 -4.17
CA VAL A 149 29.45 10.17 -5.57
C VAL A 149 28.15 10.93 -5.80
N ILE A 150 28.25 12.19 -6.23
CA ILE A 150 27.09 13.00 -6.63
C ILE A 150 26.92 12.91 -8.15
N LYS A 151 25.70 12.51 -8.59
CA LYS A 151 25.29 12.43 -10.00
C LYS A 151 24.07 13.30 -10.26
N GLY A 152 23.82 13.64 -11.52
CA GLY A 152 22.60 14.35 -11.91
C GLY A 152 21.33 13.55 -11.70
N HIS A 153 20.21 14.27 -11.56
CA HIS A 153 18.85 13.71 -11.39
C HIS A 153 18.64 12.87 -10.12
N LYS A 154 19.56 12.92 -9.14
CA LYS A 154 19.42 12.23 -7.87
C LYS A 154 18.43 12.92 -6.96
N SER A 155 17.74 12.16 -6.09
CA SER A 155 16.85 12.67 -5.05
C SER A 155 17.58 13.64 -4.12
N VAL A 156 16.84 14.64 -3.64
CA VAL A 156 17.28 15.60 -2.64
C VAL A 156 16.21 15.65 -1.55
N ASN A 157 16.53 15.14 -0.38
CA ASN A 157 15.65 15.14 0.78
C ASN A 157 16.19 16.11 1.83
N VAL A 158 15.28 16.78 2.54
CA VAL A 158 15.60 17.69 3.63
C VAL A 158 14.79 17.29 4.85
N PRO A 159 15.26 16.33 5.66
CA PRO A 159 14.53 15.82 6.80
C PRO A 159 14.09 16.94 7.76
N ASN A 160 12.86 16.82 8.29
CA ASN A 160 12.26 17.77 9.23
C ASN A 160 12.05 19.21 8.70
N VAL A 161 12.25 19.47 7.41
CA VAL A 161 11.97 20.77 6.78
C VAL A 161 10.75 20.67 5.90
N HIS A 162 9.84 21.62 6.02
CA HIS A 162 8.67 21.71 5.16
C HIS A 162 9.04 22.34 3.82
N ILE A 163 9.09 21.52 2.76
CA ILE A 163 9.28 21.99 1.38
C ILE A 163 7.89 22.20 0.76
N ASN A 164 7.62 23.40 0.29
CA ASN A 164 6.32 23.78 -0.26
C ASN A 164 6.11 23.28 -1.70
N LEU A 165 5.97 21.97 -1.84
CA LEU A 165 5.68 21.32 -3.12
C LEU A 165 4.18 21.07 -3.28
N PRO A 166 3.62 21.14 -4.52
CA PRO A 166 2.24 20.75 -4.78
C PRO A 166 2.05 19.26 -4.43
N ALA A 167 0.91 18.90 -3.83
CA ALA A 167 0.66 17.50 -3.46
C ALA A 167 0.54 16.61 -4.70
N VAL A 168 -0.11 17.08 -5.76
CA VAL A 168 -0.36 16.33 -6.99
C VAL A 168 0.32 17.03 -8.17
N THR A 169 1.25 16.34 -8.82
CA THR A 169 1.94 16.86 -10.01
C THR A 169 1.05 16.78 -11.25
N GLU A 170 1.37 17.54 -12.30
CA GLU A 170 0.66 17.44 -13.59
C GLU A 170 0.78 16.05 -14.23
N LYS A 171 1.88 15.34 -14.00
CA LYS A 171 2.01 13.93 -14.39
C LYS A 171 1.02 13.06 -13.61
N ASP A 172 0.92 13.26 -12.32
CA ASP A 172 0.01 12.48 -11.47
C ASP A 172 -1.45 12.72 -11.86
N LYS A 173 -1.86 13.97 -12.13
CA LYS A 173 -3.21 14.29 -12.63
C LYS A 173 -3.55 13.51 -13.90
N LYS A 174 -2.61 13.45 -14.87
CA LYS A 174 -2.80 12.67 -16.10
C LYS A 174 -2.99 11.18 -15.81
N PHE A 175 -2.20 10.62 -14.89
CA PHE A 175 -2.33 9.22 -14.48
C PHE A 175 -3.62 8.96 -13.71
N ILE A 176 -4.08 9.89 -12.86
CA ILE A 176 -5.36 9.77 -12.12
C ILE A 176 -6.54 9.74 -13.11
N HIS A 177 -6.61 10.68 -14.05
CA HIS A 177 -7.65 10.69 -15.08
C HIS A 177 -7.64 9.43 -15.96
N TRP A 178 -6.45 8.94 -16.32
CA TRP A 178 -6.32 7.67 -17.03
C TRP A 178 -6.79 6.49 -16.16
N ALA A 179 -6.40 6.44 -14.89
CA ALA A 179 -6.76 5.36 -13.97
C ALA A 179 -8.28 5.24 -13.78
N ILE A 180 -9.00 6.38 -13.74
CA ILE A 180 -10.47 6.40 -13.71
C ILE A 180 -11.03 5.72 -14.96
N LYS A 181 -10.54 6.10 -16.15
CA LYS A 181 -11.00 5.53 -17.44
C LYS A 181 -10.64 4.05 -17.61
N ALA A 182 -9.48 3.65 -17.10
CA ALA A 182 -8.98 2.27 -17.13
C ALA A 182 -9.61 1.37 -16.06
N ASN A 183 -10.57 1.89 -15.25
CA ASN A 183 -11.25 1.17 -14.17
C ASN A 183 -10.26 0.51 -13.19
N ILE A 184 -9.28 1.30 -12.76
CA ILE A 184 -8.32 0.94 -11.71
C ILE A 184 -9.02 0.97 -10.34
N ASP A 185 -8.48 0.25 -9.35
CA ASP A 185 -9.14 0.09 -8.05
C ASP A 185 -8.56 1.03 -6.97
N PHE A 186 -7.23 1.27 -7.02
CA PHE A 186 -6.51 2.05 -6.01
C PHE A 186 -5.55 3.06 -6.63
N ILE A 187 -5.45 4.22 -5.98
CA ILE A 187 -4.36 5.18 -6.15
C ILE A 187 -3.54 5.18 -4.86
N ALA A 188 -2.28 4.79 -4.92
CA ALA A 188 -1.32 5.00 -3.84
C ALA A 188 -0.69 6.37 -4.02
N HIS A 189 -1.05 7.31 -3.15
CA HIS A 189 -0.57 8.68 -3.23
C HIS A 189 0.74 8.86 -2.47
N SER A 190 1.79 9.26 -3.19
CA SER A 190 3.14 9.41 -2.66
C SER A 190 3.31 10.70 -1.86
N PHE A 191 4.19 10.66 -0.87
CA PHE A 191 4.64 11.78 -0.03
C PHE A 191 3.51 12.55 0.67
N VAL A 192 2.48 11.85 1.13
CA VAL A 192 1.38 12.46 1.87
C VAL A 192 1.89 13.06 3.18
N ARG A 193 1.61 14.36 3.38
CA ARG A 193 2.00 15.14 4.56
C ARG A 193 0.81 15.45 5.47
N SER A 194 -0.37 15.59 4.87
CA SER A 194 -1.60 15.99 5.56
C SER A 194 -2.86 15.48 4.88
N ALA A 195 -4.01 15.66 5.52
CA ALA A 195 -5.32 15.38 4.96
C ALA A 195 -5.62 16.19 3.68
N ASN A 196 -5.09 17.41 3.57
CA ASN A 196 -5.31 18.28 2.40
C ASN A 196 -4.72 17.66 1.12
N ASP A 197 -3.58 16.98 1.23
CA ASP A 197 -2.95 16.31 0.09
C ASP A 197 -3.87 15.21 -0.51
N LEU A 198 -4.70 14.58 0.34
CA LEU A 198 -5.68 13.57 -0.09
C LEU A 198 -6.95 14.20 -0.66
N GLN A 199 -7.34 15.37 -0.17
CA GLN A 199 -8.55 16.06 -0.62
C GLN A 199 -8.40 16.51 -2.08
N GLU A 200 -7.21 16.96 -2.51
CA GLU A 200 -6.96 17.33 -3.91
C GLU A 200 -7.24 16.15 -4.87
N ILE A 201 -6.84 14.93 -4.51
CA ILE A 201 -7.19 13.74 -5.31
C ILE A 201 -8.68 13.42 -5.20
N GLN A 202 -9.26 13.50 -4.00
CA GLN A 202 -10.67 13.19 -3.78
C GLN A 202 -11.58 14.11 -4.61
N GLU A 203 -11.24 15.40 -4.74
CA GLU A 203 -11.99 16.33 -5.60
C GLU A 203 -11.99 15.90 -7.07
N ILE A 204 -10.86 15.39 -7.59
CA ILE A 204 -10.80 14.84 -8.95
C ILE A 204 -11.71 13.60 -9.08
N LEU A 205 -11.65 12.69 -8.09
CA LEU A 205 -12.45 11.48 -8.09
C LEU A 205 -13.94 11.77 -8.00
N ASP A 206 -14.34 12.72 -7.18
CA ASP A 206 -15.73 13.13 -6.98
C ASP A 206 -16.29 13.81 -8.25
N ALA A 207 -15.50 14.64 -8.90
CA ALA A 207 -15.90 15.31 -10.15
C ALA A 207 -16.19 14.32 -11.29
N GLU A 208 -15.51 13.17 -11.31
CA GLU A 208 -15.72 12.12 -12.31
C GLU A 208 -16.58 10.95 -11.81
N ASN A 209 -17.19 11.05 -10.62
CA ASN A 209 -17.98 9.97 -9.96
C ASN A 209 -17.21 8.64 -9.88
N SER A 210 -15.95 8.69 -9.56
CA SER A 210 -15.04 7.53 -9.58
C SER A 210 -15.18 6.65 -8.35
N HIS A 211 -15.00 5.34 -8.52
CA HIS A 211 -14.95 4.36 -7.43
C HIS A 211 -13.56 4.17 -6.83
N LEU A 212 -12.53 4.72 -7.45
CA LEU A 212 -11.15 4.60 -7.01
C LEU A 212 -10.98 4.91 -5.53
N LYS A 213 -10.12 4.16 -4.86
CA LYS A 213 -9.81 4.36 -3.44
C LYS A 213 -8.39 4.87 -3.27
N ILE A 214 -8.23 5.82 -2.35
CA ILE A 214 -6.93 6.42 -2.06
C ILE A 214 -6.24 5.61 -0.97
N ILE A 215 -5.02 5.15 -1.26
CA ILE A 215 -4.07 4.61 -0.29
C ILE A 215 -3.03 5.71 -0.01
N SER A 216 -2.96 6.15 1.23
CA SER A 216 -1.98 7.15 1.63
C SER A 216 -0.62 6.51 1.87
N LYS A 217 0.43 6.98 1.19
CA LYS A 217 1.80 6.53 1.45
C LYS A 217 2.42 7.41 2.54
N ILE A 218 2.84 6.80 3.63
CA ILE A 218 3.53 7.47 4.74
C ILE A 218 5.02 7.28 4.53
N GLU A 219 5.68 8.37 4.13
CA GLU A 219 7.05 8.42 3.62
C GLU A 219 7.89 9.53 4.27
N ASN A 220 7.30 10.32 5.18
CA ASN A 220 7.95 11.45 5.83
C ASN A 220 7.43 11.65 7.26
N GLN A 221 8.17 12.44 8.06
CA GLN A 221 7.80 12.72 9.46
C GLN A 221 6.45 13.42 9.58
N GLN A 222 6.10 14.35 8.67
CA GLN A 222 4.82 15.07 8.72
C GLN A 222 3.63 14.11 8.52
N GLY A 223 3.75 13.13 7.62
CA GLY A 223 2.74 12.09 7.42
C GLY A 223 2.55 11.21 8.66
N VAL A 224 3.63 10.94 9.40
CA VAL A 224 3.57 10.24 10.69
C VAL A 224 2.85 11.09 11.74
N ASP A 225 3.20 12.35 11.87
CA ASP A 225 2.63 13.26 12.87
C ASP A 225 1.13 13.54 12.62
N ASN A 226 0.72 13.64 11.34
CA ASN A 226 -0.65 13.91 10.92
C ASN A 226 -1.48 12.64 10.62
N LEU A 227 -0.99 11.47 11.02
CA LEU A 227 -1.59 10.17 10.67
C LEU A 227 -3.07 10.07 11.02
N ASP A 228 -3.49 10.61 12.15
CA ASP A 228 -4.87 10.54 12.62
C ASP A 228 -5.85 11.27 11.68
N ASP A 229 -5.44 12.42 11.14
CA ASP A 229 -6.22 13.20 10.17
C ASP A 229 -6.19 12.55 8.79
N ILE A 230 -5.02 12.10 8.34
CA ILE A 230 -4.84 11.35 7.09
C ILE A 230 -5.75 10.13 7.04
N LEU A 231 -5.82 9.37 8.14
CA LEU A 231 -6.69 8.20 8.26
C LEU A 231 -8.18 8.52 8.14
N THR A 232 -8.60 9.76 8.24
CA THR A 232 -10.02 10.14 8.03
C THR A 232 -10.37 10.12 6.55
N TYR A 233 -9.45 10.49 5.66
CA TYR A 233 -9.70 10.73 4.24
C TYR A 233 -9.19 9.63 3.31
N CYS A 234 -8.34 8.69 3.75
CA CYS A 234 -7.87 7.58 2.92
C CYS A 234 -8.70 6.30 3.11
N TYR A 235 -8.64 5.40 2.14
CA TYR A 235 -9.18 4.03 2.26
C TYR A 235 -8.25 3.15 3.11
N GLY A 236 -6.95 3.26 2.92
CA GLY A 236 -5.91 2.52 3.61
C GLY A 236 -4.57 3.27 3.59
N VAL A 237 -3.56 2.68 4.17
CA VAL A 237 -2.22 3.26 4.29
C VAL A 237 -1.17 2.29 3.73
N MET A 238 -0.13 2.84 3.11
CA MET A 238 1.11 2.12 2.78
C MET A 238 2.27 2.72 3.58
N VAL A 239 2.95 1.90 4.35
CA VAL A 239 4.21 2.26 5.01
C VAL A 239 5.33 1.97 4.01
N ALA A 240 5.83 3.01 3.33
CA ALA A 240 6.89 2.92 2.35
C ALA A 240 8.23 3.17 3.02
N ARG A 241 8.83 2.09 3.56
CA ARG A 241 9.98 2.16 4.47
C ARG A 241 11.26 2.66 3.82
N GLY A 242 11.39 2.53 2.50
CA GLY A 242 12.52 3.05 1.75
C GLY A 242 12.62 4.57 1.91
N ASP A 243 11.59 5.28 1.45
CA ASP A 243 11.54 6.75 1.50
C ASP A 243 11.44 7.24 2.94
N LEU A 244 10.62 6.58 3.78
CA LEU A 244 10.51 6.92 5.19
C LEU A 244 11.86 6.83 5.93
N GLY A 245 12.71 5.88 5.56
CA GLY A 245 14.03 5.68 6.17
C GLY A 245 15.08 6.71 5.77
N VAL A 246 14.80 7.52 4.75
CA VAL A 246 15.61 8.70 4.42
C VAL A 246 15.18 9.90 5.28
N GLU A 247 13.90 9.98 5.65
CA GLU A 247 13.29 11.11 6.36
C GLU A 247 13.36 11.00 7.90
N ILE A 248 13.44 9.77 8.43
CA ILE A 248 13.51 9.53 9.88
C ILE A 248 14.66 8.57 10.22
N PRO A 249 15.22 8.63 11.45
CA PRO A 249 16.26 7.70 11.88
C PRO A 249 15.84 6.23 11.72
N ALA A 250 16.73 5.41 11.17
CA ALA A 250 16.43 4.02 10.81
C ALA A 250 15.93 3.17 12.00
N GLU A 251 16.46 3.42 13.20
CA GLU A 251 16.05 2.75 14.44
C GLU A 251 14.60 3.08 14.87
N ARG A 252 14.01 4.16 14.37
CA ARG A 252 12.61 4.53 14.62
C ARG A 252 11.63 3.83 13.70
N ILE A 253 12.06 3.39 12.53
CA ILE A 253 11.17 2.79 11.50
C ILE A 253 10.33 1.64 12.05
N PRO A 254 10.87 0.63 12.79
CA PRO A 254 10.07 -0.47 13.31
C PRO A 254 8.98 -0.03 14.29
N LEU A 255 9.25 1.02 15.08
CA LEU A 255 8.27 1.59 16.02
C LEU A 255 7.18 2.33 15.29
N VAL A 256 7.54 3.22 14.35
CA VAL A 256 6.61 3.98 13.52
C VAL A 256 5.72 3.04 12.70
N GLN A 257 6.29 2.02 12.06
CA GLN A 257 5.52 0.99 11.35
C GLN A 257 4.46 0.35 12.26
N ARG A 258 4.86 -0.11 13.44
CA ARG A 258 3.94 -0.73 14.42
C ARG A 258 2.82 0.21 14.83
N ASP A 259 3.12 1.47 15.07
CA ASP A 259 2.14 2.47 15.52
C ASP A 259 1.16 2.82 14.37
N ILE A 260 1.64 2.94 13.13
CA ILE A 260 0.79 3.10 11.93
C ILE A 260 -0.15 1.90 11.77
N VAL A 261 0.37 0.66 11.85
CA VAL A 261 -0.45 -0.55 11.75
C VAL A 261 -1.53 -0.57 12.83
N LYS A 262 -1.18 -0.24 14.07
CA LYS A 262 -2.12 -0.15 15.19
C LYS A 262 -3.21 0.91 14.95
N ALA A 263 -2.83 2.10 14.47
CA ALA A 263 -3.77 3.18 14.15
C ALA A 263 -4.73 2.81 12.99
N CYS A 264 -4.21 2.21 11.92
CA CYS A 264 -5.01 1.70 10.80
C CYS A 264 -6.02 0.65 11.28
N ARG A 265 -5.56 -0.32 12.06
CA ARG A 265 -6.40 -1.38 12.60
C ARG A 265 -7.50 -0.85 13.50
N ALA A 266 -7.23 0.11 14.40
CA ALA A 266 -8.23 0.76 15.25
C ALA A 266 -9.34 1.45 14.41
N ARG A 267 -9.02 1.92 13.20
CA ARG A 267 -9.95 2.55 12.25
C ARG A 267 -10.48 1.59 11.16
N LYS A 268 -10.12 0.30 11.22
CA LYS A 268 -10.56 -0.77 10.29
C LYS A 268 -10.20 -0.45 8.83
N LYS A 269 -9.00 0.12 8.64
CA LYS A 269 -8.42 0.49 7.35
C LYS A 269 -7.30 -0.47 6.99
N PRO A 270 -7.23 -0.96 5.75
CA PRO A 270 -6.14 -1.81 5.31
C PRO A 270 -4.79 -1.10 5.44
N VAL A 271 -3.77 -1.86 5.82
CA VAL A 271 -2.39 -1.38 5.87
C VAL A 271 -1.46 -2.28 5.09
N ILE A 272 -0.62 -1.65 4.27
CA ILE A 272 0.37 -2.29 3.40
C ILE A 272 1.76 -2.00 3.97
N ILE A 273 2.59 -3.02 4.15
CA ILE A 273 4.02 -2.84 4.42
C ILE A 273 4.78 -3.04 3.11
N ALA A 274 5.55 -2.02 2.74
CA ALA A 274 6.19 -1.92 1.44
C ALA A 274 7.69 -1.66 1.54
N THR A 275 8.39 -1.97 0.46
CA THR A 275 9.82 -1.79 0.21
C THR A 275 10.74 -2.68 1.07
N GLN A 276 11.82 -3.15 0.48
CA GLN A 276 12.87 -3.93 1.13
C GLN A 276 12.37 -5.17 1.89
N MET A 277 11.32 -5.85 1.37
CA MET A 277 10.76 -7.04 2.02
C MET A 277 11.61 -8.30 1.75
N LEU A 278 11.91 -8.56 0.47
CA LEU A 278 12.77 -9.66 0.03
C LEU A 278 13.81 -9.12 -0.96
N GLN A 279 14.41 -7.97 -0.66
CA GLN A 279 15.28 -7.20 -1.55
C GLN A 279 16.42 -8.02 -2.15
N SER A 280 17.02 -8.93 -1.37
CA SER A 280 18.09 -9.80 -1.87
C SER A 280 17.62 -10.76 -2.96
N MET A 281 16.31 -11.03 -3.05
CA MET A 281 15.73 -11.88 -4.11
C MET A 281 15.60 -11.17 -5.46
N ILE A 282 16.01 -9.93 -5.59
CA ILE A 282 16.23 -9.31 -6.89
C ILE A 282 17.29 -10.09 -7.67
N GLU A 283 18.39 -10.47 -7.00
CA GLU A 283 19.56 -11.12 -7.60
C GLU A 283 19.80 -12.56 -7.09
N ASN A 284 19.12 -12.96 -6.00
CA ASN A 284 19.34 -14.26 -5.37
C ASN A 284 18.05 -15.11 -5.34
N PRO A 285 18.14 -16.43 -5.53
CA PRO A 285 16.96 -17.32 -5.52
C PRO A 285 16.38 -17.56 -4.12
N ARG A 286 17.03 -17.07 -3.06
CA ARG A 286 16.61 -17.22 -1.66
C ARG A 286 16.85 -15.94 -0.89
N PRO A 287 15.93 -15.58 0.04
CA PRO A 287 16.11 -14.41 0.89
C PRO A 287 17.13 -14.67 1.99
N THR A 288 17.55 -13.59 2.62
CA THR A 288 18.29 -13.64 3.88
C THR A 288 17.35 -14.02 5.04
N ARG A 289 17.92 -14.47 6.17
CA ARG A 289 17.14 -14.74 7.39
C ARG A 289 16.50 -13.47 7.97
N ALA A 290 17.17 -12.33 7.84
CA ALA A 290 16.65 -11.04 8.29
C ALA A 290 15.36 -10.66 7.52
N GLU A 291 15.35 -10.82 6.21
CA GLU A 291 14.17 -10.56 5.36
C GLU A 291 13.00 -11.50 5.69
N VAL A 292 13.26 -12.79 5.92
CA VAL A 292 12.22 -13.74 6.38
C VAL A 292 11.62 -13.27 7.70
N THR A 293 12.45 -12.82 8.64
CA THR A 293 12.00 -12.30 9.93
C THR A 293 11.21 -11.01 9.77
N ASP A 294 11.61 -10.11 8.87
CA ASP A 294 10.92 -8.86 8.62
C ASP A 294 9.53 -9.08 8.02
N VAL A 295 9.41 -9.96 7.01
CA VAL A 295 8.11 -10.37 6.45
C VAL A 295 7.20 -10.95 7.53
N ALA A 296 7.73 -11.88 8.35
CA ALA A 296 6.97 -12.47 9.45
C ALA A 296 6.54 -11.41 10.48
N ASN A 297 7.43 -10.46 10.82
CA ASN A 297 7.13 -9.39 11.77
C ASN A 297 6.02 -8.45 11.27
N ALA A 298 6.00 -8.10 9.99
CA ALA A 298 4.91 -7.32 9.39
C ALA A 298 3.55 -8.03 9.58
N ILE A 299 3.51 -9.34 9.42
CA ILE A 299 2.32 -10.17 9.60
C ILE A 299 1.94 -10.26 11.09
N PHE A 300 2.89 -10.48 12.00
CA PHE A 300 2.66 -10.46 13.45
C PHE A 300 2.10 -9.11 13.94
N GLN A 301 2.54 -8.01 13.35
CA GLN A 301 1.98 -6.69 13.62
C GLN A 301 0.56 -6.51 13.06
N SER A 302 0.02 -7.48 12.33
CA SER A 302 -1.30 -7.46 11.69
C SER A 302 -1.40 -6.55 10.46
N ALA A 303 -0.38 -6.52 9.60
CA ALA A 303 -0.51 -5.96 8.25
C ALA A 303 -1.59 -6.71 7.45
N ASP A 304 -2.33 -6.01 6.59
CA ASP A 304 -3.29 -6.62 5.67
C ASP A 304 -2.60 -7.13 4.40
N ALA A 305 -1.61 -6.38 3.94
CA ALA A 305 -0.84 -6.71 2.76
C ALA A 305 0.66 -6.41 2.92
N ILE A 306 1.46 -7.13 2.17
CA ILE A 306 2.91 -6.96 2.01
C ILE A 306 3.23 -6.83 0.53
N MET A 307 4.23 -6.02 0.18
CA MET A 307 4.48 -5.64 -1.21
C MET A 307 5.89 -6.01 -1.66
N LEU A 308 5.98 -6.58 -2.87
CA LEU A 308 7.20 -6.75 -3.65
C LEU A 308 7.34 -5.59 -4.65
N SER A 309 8.49 -4.97 -4.68
CA SER A 309 8.84 -3.86 -5.58
C SER A 309 9.74 -4.34 -6.71
N GLY A 310 11.05 -4.15 -6.60
CA GLY A 310 12.05 -4.59 -7.57
C GLY A 310 12.05 -6.10 -7.77
N GLU A 311 11.80 -6.86 -6.71
CA GLU A 311 11.77 -8.33 -6.71
C GLU A 311 10.84 -8.90 -7.78
N SER A 312 9.69 -8.26 -8.00
CA SER A 312 8.71 -8.70 -9.01
C SER A 312 8.77 -7.88 -10.31
N ALA A 313 9.24 -6.62 -10.26
CA ALA A 313 9.26 -5.73 -11.42
C ALA A 313 10.39 -6.05 -12.40
N TYR A 314 11.61 -6.24 -11.90
CA TYR A 314 12.82 -6.45 -12.72
C TYR A 314 13.78 -7.51 -12.17
N GLY A 315 13.50 -8.08 -10.99
CA GLY A 315 14.34 -9.10 -10.37
C GLY A 315 14.46 -10.37 -11.22
N GLU A 316 15.49 -11.15 -10.96
CA GLU A 316 15.74 -12.42 -11.65
C GLU A 316 14.81 -13.56 -11.17
N TYR A 317 14.28 -13.45 -9.93
CA TYR A 317 13.52 -14.52 -9.27
C TYR A 317 12.10 -14.10 -8.82
N PRO A 318 11.27 -13.46 -9.67
CA PRO A 318 9.99 -12.90 -9.24
C PRO A 318 8.97 -13.92 -8.75
N VAL A 319 8.89 -15.08 -9.42
CA VAL A 319 7.94 -16.15 -9.04
C VAL A 319 8.37 -16.79 -7.72
N GLU A 320 9.66 -17.01 -7.54
CA GLU A 320 10.26 -17.54 -6.32
C GLU A 320 10.08 -16.56 -5.14
N ALA A 321 10.15 -15.25 -5.38
CA ALA A 321 9.89 -14.23 -4.37
C ALA A 321 8.43 -14.30 -3.89
N VAL A 322 7.46 -14.38 -4.79
CA VAL A 322 6.04 -14.55 -4.42
C VAL A 322 5.79 -15.86 -3.69
N LYS A 323 6.37 -16.97 -4.16
CA LYS A 323 6.29 -18.29 -3.48
C LYS A 323 6.86 -18.22 -2.06
N THR A 324 8.01 -17.58 -1.91
CA THR A 324 8.68 -17.43 -0.61
C THR A 324 7.84 -16.59 0.33
N MET A 325 7.36 -15.44 -0.11
CA MET A 325 6.48 -14.57 0.66
C MET A 325 5.19 -15.27 1.07
N THR A 326 4.60 -16.06 0.16
CA THR A 326 3.41 -16.89 0.43
C THR A 326 3.68 -17.94 1.51
N LYS A 327 4.82 -18.63 1.45
CA LYS A 327 5.18 -19.65 2.47
C LYS A 327 5.42 -19.02 3.84
N ILE A 328 6.10 -17.88 3.90
CA ILE A 328 6.30 -17.15 5.16
C ILE A 328 4.96 -16.74 5.74
N ALA A 329 4.05 -16.17 4.92
CA ALA A 329 2.73 -15.77 5.35
C ALA A 329 1.92 -16.96 5.89
N GLN A 330 1.85 -18.05 5.16
CA GLN A 330 1.14 -19.27 5.58
C GLN A 330 1.66 -19.84 6.91
N GLN A 331 2.98 -19.81 7.12
CA GLN A 331 3.57 -20.32 8.35
C GLN A 331 3.31 -19.38 9.53
N THR A 332 3.46 -18.06 9.33
CA THR A 332 3.27 -17.04 10.38
C THR A 332 1.80 -16.95 10.81
N GLU A 333 0.87 -17.02 9.86
CA GLU A 333 -0.57 -16.90 10.12
C GLU A 333 -1.15 -18.01 11.01
N GLN A 334 -0.48 -19.17 11.12
CA GLN A 334 -0.90 -20.26 12.00
C GLN A 334 -0.76 -19.93 13.49
N THR A 335 0.01 -18.90 13.81
CA THR A 335 0.30 -18.46 15.18
C THR A 335 -0.30 -17.10 15.51
N LEU A 336 -1.15 -16.57 14.64
CA LEU A 336 -1.85 -15.31 14.89
C LEU A 336 -3.06 -15.56 15.79
N ASP A 337 -3.14 -14.80 16.87
CA ASP A 337 -4.30 -14.82 17.75
C ASP A 337 -5.47 -13.98 17.21
N VAL A 338 -6.68 -14.48 17.42
CA VAL A 338 -7.91 -13.71 17.26
C VAL A 338 -7.92 -12.58 18.29
N ASN A 339 -8.06 -11.34 17.81
CA ASN A 339 -8.08 -10.20 18.71
C ASN A 339 -9.46 -9.52 18.67
N LEU A 340 -10.24 -9.73 19.71
CA LEU A 340 -11.59 -9.18 19.88
C LEU A 340 -11.61 -7.82 20.60
N ASP A 341 -10.46 -7.37 21.13
CA ASP A 341 -10.37 -6.13 21.92
C ASP A 341 -10.12 -4.92 21.01
N LEU A 342 -11.19 -4.19 20.70
CA LEU A 342 -11.18 -3.01 19.83
C LEU A 342 -11.86 -1.82 20.51
N ASP A 343 -11.34 -0.63 20.25
CA ASP A 343 -11.99 0.62 20.61
C ASP A 343 -13.19 0.91 19.68
N LEU A 344 -14.40 0.58 20.13
CA LEU A 344 -15.62 0.76 19.35
C LEU A 344 -16.05 2.22 19.18
N ARG A 345 -15.47 3.17 19.90
CA ARG A 345 -15.84 4.60 19.84
C ARG A 345 -15.52 5.27 18.51
N LYS A 346 -14.63 4.70 17.71
CA LYS A 346 -14.24 5.20 16.38
C LYS A 346 -14.95 4.46 15.24
N VAL A 347 -16.17 3.99 15.43
CA VAL A 347 -16.89 3.15 14.47
C VAL A 347 -18.09 3.87 13.86
N VAL A 348 -18.20 3.87 12.52
CA VAL A 348 -19.34 4.49 11.80
C VAL A 348 -20.64 3.69 11.94
N LYS A 349 -20.55 2.35 12.03
CA LYS A 349 -21.70 1.42 12.13
C LYS A 349 -21.49 0.47 13.31
N PRO A 350 -21.78 0.89 14.55
CA PRO A 350 -21.46 0.11 15.75
C PRO A 350 -22.18 -1.24 15.79
N VAL A 351 -23.44 -1.33 15.36
CA VAL A 351 -24.19 -2.61 15.30
C VAL A 351 -23.45 -3.63 14.44
N ALA A 352 -23.02 -3.25 13.24
CA ALA A 352 -22.31 -4.15 12.33
C ALA A 352 -20.97 -4.63 12.90
N VAL A 353 -20.27 -3.79 13.67
CA VAL A 353 -19.01 -4.18 14.34
C VAL A 353 -19.28 -5.15 15.49
N VAL A 354 -20.31 -4.92 16.29
CA VAL A 354 -20.71 -5.84 17.38
C VAL A 354 -21.08 -7.20 16.81
N LEU A 355 -21.89 -7.25 15.75
CA LEU A 355 -22.26 -8.51 15.08
C LEU A 355 -21.03 -9.22 14.51
N ALA A 356 -20.15 -8.50 13.82
CA ALA A 356 -18.91 -9.06 13.28
C ALA A 356 -18.00 -9.63 14.39
N ARG A 357 -17.85 -8.89 15.51
CA ARG A 357 -17.10 -9.35 16.69
C ARG A 357 -17.71 -10.62 17.29
N SER A 358 -19.04 -10.64 17.50
CA SER A 358 -19.74 -11.80 18.06
C SER A 358 -19.63 -13.02 17.16
N LEU A 359 -19.70 -12.82 15.83
CA LEU A 359 -19.55 -13.89 14.86
C LEU A 359 -18.13 -14.47 14.86
N VAL A 360 -17.10 -13.61 14.96
CA VAL A 360 -15.71 -14.06 15.08
C VAL A 360 -15.48 -14.73 16.44
N ALA A 361 -16.04 -14.22 17.54
CA ALA A 361 -15.98 -14.87 18.86
C ALA A 361 -16.56 -16.29 18.83
N ALA A 362 -17.66 -16.48 18.12
CA ALA A 362 -18.28 -17.81 17.99
C ALA A 362 -17.34 -18.84 17.32
N THR A 363 -16.38 -18.40 16.48
CA THR A 363 -15.39 -19.31 15.87
C THR A 363 -14.37 -19.86 16.88
N GLN A 364 -14.24 -19.24 18.06
CA GLN A 364 -13.33 -19.70 19.12
C GLN A 364 -14.00 -20.74 20.04
N GLU A 365 -15.33 -20.76 20.07
CA GLU A 365 -16.11 -21.62 20.98
C GLU A 365 -16.79 -22.78 20.25
N LEU A 366 -17.07 -22.61 18.95
CA LEU A 366 -17.81 -23.57 18.13
C LEU A 366 -17.00 -23.99 16.90
N PRO A 367 -17.25 -25.18 16.33
CA PRO A 367 -16.52 -25.71 15.18
C PRO A 367 -16.96 -25.04 13.86
N VAL A 368 -17.02 -23.70 13.85
CA VAL A 368 -17.37 -22.92 12.66
C VAL A 368 -16.30 -23.11 11.60
N LYS A 369 -16.71 -23.45 10.37
CA LYS A 369 -15.80 -23.73 9.25
C LYS A 369 -15.55 -22.53 8.34
N ALA A 370 -16.52 -21.61 8.27
CA ALA A 370 -16.43 -20.42 7.43
C ALA A 370 -17.32 -19.32 7.92
N LEU A 371 -16.97 -18.08 7.62
CA LEU A 371 -17.82 -16.90 7.75
C LEU A 371 -18.23 -16.38 6.38
N VAL A 372 -19.50 -16.03 6.21
CA VAL A 372 -20.07 -15.55 4.94
C VAL A 372 -20.84 -14.26 5.18
N PHE A 373 -20.62 -13.27 4.31
CA PHE A 373 -21.34 -12.00 4.36
C PHE A 373 -21.63 -11.46 2.98
N ASP A 374 -22.72 -10.67 2.87
CA ASP A 374 -23.04 -9.90 1.66
C ASP A 374 -22.52 -8.47 1.75
N THR A 375 -22.21 -7.85 0.61
CA THR A 375 -21.70 -6.48 0.66
C THR A 375 -21.83 -5.70 -0.66
N TYR A 376 -22.13 -4.38 -0.50
CA TYR A 376 -21.98 -3.35 -1.53
C TYR A 376 -20.70 -2.51 -1.38
N THR A 377 -20.13 -2.45 -0.17
CA THR A 377 -19.07 -1.47 0.17
C THR A 377 -17.85 -2.09 0.82
N GLY A 378 -17.80 -3.41 0.98
CA GLY A 378 -16.72 -4.12 1.67
C GLY A 378 -16.61 -3.85 3.18
N ARG A 379 -17.47 -2.98 3.75
CA ARG A 379 -17.33 -2.51 5.14
C ARG A 379 -17.39 -3.63 6.16
N VAL A 380 -18.35 -4.54 6.04
CA VAL A 380 -18.51 -5.68 6.96
C VAL A 380 -17.27 -6.57 6.90
N GLY A 381 -16.73 -6.80 5.70
CA GLY A 381 -15.49 -7.55 5.53
C GLY A 381 -14.31 -6.93 6.27
N ARG A 382 -14.14 -5.60 6.19
CA ARG A 382 -13.09 -4.90 6.95
C ARG A 382 -13.29 -5.02 8.47
N TYR A 383 -14.54 -5.00 8.96
CA TYR A 383 -14.81 -5.23 10.37
C TYR A 383 -14.43 -6.65 10.81
N ILE A 384 -14.86 -7.68 10.07
CA ILE A 384 -14.49 -9.08 10.35
C ILE A 384 -12.96 -9.26 10.30
N SER A 385 -12.33 -8.78 9.23
CA SER A 385 -10.88 -8.89 9.02
C SER A 385 -10.06 -8.28 10.17
N THR A 386 -10.55 -7.18 10.77
CA THR A 386 -9.85 -6.50 11.87
C THR A 386 -9.67 -7.41 13.09
N PHE A 387 -10.57 -8.37 13.32
CA PHE A 387 -10.48 -9.35 14.41
C PHE A 387 -9.57 -10.53 14.10
N ARG A 388 -9.05 -10.65 12.86
CA ARG A 388 -8.14 -11.72 12.43
C ARG A 388 -8.69 -13.13 12.65
N PRO A 389 -9.89 -13.48 12.13
CA PRO A 389 -10.47 -14.81 12.33
C PRO A 389 -9.56 -15.92 11.77
N GLU A 390 -9.51 -17.06 12.45
CA GLU A 390 -8.76 -18.24 12.00
C GLU A 390 -9.43 -18.95 10.83
N VAL A 391 -10.75 -18.86 10.73
CA VAL A 391 -11.53 -19.47 9.66
C VAL A 391 -11.57 -18.60 8.40
N PRO A 392 -11.76 -19.19 7.21
CA PRO A 392 -11.91 -18.43 5.97
C PRO A 392 -13.16 -17.55 5.99
N VAL A 393 -13.07 -16.37 5.35
CA VAL A 393 -14.15 -15.39 5.27
C VAL A 393 -14.49 -15.13 3.80
N TYR A 394 -15.74 -15.39 3.44
CA TYR A 394 -16.24 -15.27 2.08
C TYR A 394 -17.19 -14.07 1.95
N ALA A 395 -16.85 -13.16 1.03
CA ALA A 395 -17.63 -11.98 0.72
C ALA A 395 -18.47 -12.22 -0.55
N MET A 396 -19.78 -12.08 -0.46
CA MET A 396 -20.71 -12.10 -1.59
C MET A 396 -20.93 -10.67 -2.05
N CYS A 397 -20.29 -10.27 -3.16
CA CYS A 397 -20.18 -8.89 -3.61
C CYS A 397 -21.18 -8.60 -4.71
N TYR A 398 -21.98 -7.53 -4.54
CA TYR A 398 -22.99 -7.09 -5.53
C TYR A 398 -22.41 -6.26 -6.69
N ASN A 399 -21.10 -5.95 -6.65
CA ASN A 399 -20.42 -5.22 -7.70
C ASN A 399 -18.93 -5.60 -7.77
N ASP A 400 -18.35 -5.47 -8.95
CA ASP A 400 -16.98 -5.91 -9.23
C ASP A 400 -15.93 -5.05 -8.55
N TYR A 401 -16.15 -3.75 -8.41
CA TYR A 401 -15.19 -2.86 -7.76
C TYR A 401 -15.02 -3.19 -6.26
N THR A 402 -16.11 -3.48 -5.54
CA THR A 402 -16.01 -3.93 -4.14
C THR A 402 -15.33 -5.30 -4.02
N MET A 403 -15.59 -6.20 -4.97
CA MET A 403 -14.90 -7.50 -5.03
C MET A 403 -13.38 -7.29 -5.15
N ARG A 404 -12.94 -6.42 -6.05
CA ARG A 404 -11.52 -6.10 -6.24
C ARG A 404 -10.92 -5.33 -5.06
N GLU A 405 -11.65 -4.37 -4.47
CA GLU A 405 -11.22 -3.66 -3.26
C GLU A 405 -10.91 -4.62 -2.09
N LEU A 406 -11.70 -5.67 -1.92
CA LEU A 406 -11.50 -6.66 -0.88
C LEU A 406 -10.28 -7.55 -1.11
N SER A 407 -9.68 -7.55 -2.30
CA SER A 407 -8.40 -8.21 -2.56
C SER A 407 -7.22 -7.61 -1.78
N LEU A 408 -7.38 -6.42 -1.19
CA LEU A 408 -6.40 -5.77 -0.31
C LEU A 408 -6.66 -6.06 1.18
N VAL A 409 -7.78 -6.69 1.54
CA VAL A 409 -8.19 -6.89 2.94
C VAL A 409 -7.81 -8.29 3.42
N PHE A 410 -7.12 -8.38 4.57
CA PHE A 410 -6.67 -9.65 5.15
C PHE A 410 -7.79 -10.68 5.28
N GLY A 411 -7.52 -11.91 4.83
CA GLY A 411 -8.39 -13.07 5.03
C GLY A 411 -9.67 -13.12 4.20
N ILE A 412 -10.03 -12.03 3.49
CA ILE A 412 -11.27 -11.99 2.72
C ILE A 412 -11.07 -12.63 1.33
N LYS A 413 -12.04 -13.46 0.94
CA LYS A 413 -12.21 -13.98 -0.42
C LYS A 413 -13.52 -13.51 -0.97
N ALA A 414 -13.46 -12.77 -2.05
CA ALA A 414 -14.62 -12.14 -2.66
C ALA A 414 -15.14 -12.93 -3.86
N TYR A 415 -16.46 -13.02 -3.94
CA TYR A 415 -17.21 -13.69 -4.99
C TYR A 415 -18.20 -12.73 -5.61
N PRO A 416 -18.42 -12.76 -6.93
CA PRO A 416 -19.52 -12.04 -7.55
C PRO A 416 -20.86 -12.62 -7.07
N PHE A 417 -21.79 -11.76 -6.77
CA PHE A 417 -23.07 -12.16 -6.24
C PHE A 417 -24.21 -11.28 -6.78
N HIS A 418 -25.39 -11.85 -6.89
CA HIS A 418 -26.58 -11.12 -7.34
C HIS A 418 -27.48 -10.71 -6.17
N LYS A 419 -28.38 -9.79 -6.40
CA LYS A 419 -29.33 -9.35 -5.38
C LYS A 419 -30.31 -10.47 -5.05
N VAL A 420 -30.49 -10.72 -3.74
CA VAL A 420 -31.38 -11.72 -3.17
C VAL A 420 -32.52 -11.04 -2.42
N ARG A 421 -33.62 -11.78 -2.17
CA ARG A 421 -34.84 -11.27 -1.55
C ARG A 421 -34.75 -11.21 -0.04
N ASP A 422 -34.18 -12.26 0.56
CA ASP A 422 -34.17 -12.49 1.99
C ASP A 422 -32.92 -13.27 2.44
N LYS A 423 -32.81 -13.49 3.74
CA LYS A 423 -31.66 -14.18 4.33
C LYS A 423 -31.61 -15.67 3.99
N GLU A 424 -32.75 -16.29 3.77
CA GLU A 424 -32.88 -17.70 3.39
C GLU A 424 -32.28 -17.92 1.99
N GLU A 425 -32.65 -17.08 1.03
CA GLU A 425 -32.09 -17.10 -0.32
C GLU A 425 -30.61 -16.76 -0.33
N PHE A 426 -30.18 -15.77 0.47
CA PHE A 426 -28.75 -15.44 0.64
C PHE A 426 -27.96 -16.65 1.14
N ALA A 427 -28.41 -17.31 2.19
CA ALA A 427 -27.75 -18.48 2.74
C ALA A 427 -27.71 -19.63 1.72
N ALA A 428 -28.85 -19.92 1.06
CA ALA A 428 -28.96 -21.01 0.10
C ALA A 428 -28.01 -20.83 -1.11
N GLU A 429 -28.03 -19.64 -1.73
CA GLU A 429 -27.17 -19.37 -2.89
C GLU A 429 -25.69 -19.31 -2.50
N SER A 430 -25.34 -18.73 -1.34
CA SER A 430 -23.96 -18.73 -0.84
C SER A 430 -23.44 -20.14 -0.57
N ILE A 431 -24.25 -20.98 0.08
CA ILE A 431 -23.91 -22.40 0.33
C ILE A 431 -23.67 -23.12 -1.00
N LYS A 432 -24.57 -22.94 -1.97
CA LYS A 432 -24.46 -23.57 -3.29
C LYS A 432 -23.13 -23.20 -3.99
N ILE A 433 -22.76 -21.89 -3.99
CA ILE A 433 -21.50 -21.44 -4.58
C ILE A 433 -20.29 -22.08 -3.87
N LEU A 434 -20.25 -22.02 -2.54
CA LEU A 434 -19.12 -22.49 -1.76
C LEU A 434 -19.00 -24.03 -1.75
N CYS A 435 -20.11 -24.76 -1.76
CA CYS A 435 -20.09 -26.23 -1.92
C CYS A 435 -19.58 -26.64 -3.30
N ASN A 436 -19.99 -25.96 -4.37
CA ASN A 436 -19.53 -26.25 -5.73
C ASN A 436 -18.01 -26.03 -5.87
N GLU A 437 -17.43 -25.09 -5.12
CA GLU A 437 -15.98 -24.86 -5.08
C GLU A 437 -15.26 -25.73 -4.03
N GLY A 438 -15.96 -26.61 -3.30
CA GLY A 438 -15.37 -27.46 -2.26
C GLY A 438 -14.83 -26.70 -1.07
N LYS A 439 -15.38 -25.51 -0.78
CA LYS A 439 -14.96 -24.66 0.35
C LYS A 439 -15.66 -25.04 1.65
N ILE A 440 -16.88 -25.54 1.57
CA ILE A 440 -17.71 -26.05 2.66
C ILE A 440 -18.45 -27.29 2.18
N GLN A 441 -18.91 -28.13 3.12
CA GLN A 441 -19.61 -29.37 2.82
C GLN A 441 -20.78 -29.59 3.79
N LYS A 442 -21.69 -30.51 3.45
CA LYS A 442 -22.80 -30.92 4.31
C LYS A 442 -22.31 -31.37 5.69
N GLY A 443 -22.92 -30.82 6.73
CA GLY A 443 -22.54 -31.05 8.13
C GLY A 443 -21.61 -29.97 8.71
N ASP A 444 -21.06 -29.08 7.89
CA ASP A 444 -20.27 -27.94 8.41
C ASP A 444 -21.16 -26.91 9.07
N LEU A 445 -20.65 -26.30 10.14
CA LEU A 445 -21.27 -25.13 10.77
C LEU A 445 -20.71 -23.87 10.11
N VAL A 446 -21.59 -23.03 9.54
CA VAL A 446 -21.22 -21.81 8.82
C VAL A 446 -21.87 -20.59 9.49
N GLY A 447 -21.09 -19.53 9.66
CA GLY A 447 -21.56 -18.27 10.20
C GLY A 447 -21.91 -17.27 9.11
N PHE A 448 -23.13 -16.74 9.14
CA PHE A 448 -23.63 -15.72 8.22
C PHE A 448 -23.80 -14.39 8.93
N ILE A 449 -23.48 -13.28 8.24
CA ILE A 449 -23.76 -11.94 8.70
C ILE A 449 -24.25 -11.10 7.51
N GLY A 450 -25.39 -10.43 7.70
CA GLY A 450 -26.01 -9.66 6.65
C GLY A 450 -26.94 -8.58 7.20
N GLY A 451 -27.60 -7.88 6.26
CA GLY A 451 -28.53 -6.80 6.61
C GLY A 451 -29.77 -6.80 5.73
N VAL A 452 -30.18 -5.63 5.29
CA VAL A 452 -31.22 -5.48 4.27
C VAL A 452 -30.57 -5.72 2.91
N PHE A 453 -30.86 -6.86 2.31
CA PHE A 453 -30.26 -7.28 1.05
C PHE A 453 -30.53 -6.29 -0.09
N GLY A 454 -29.48 -5.95 -0.81
CA GLY A 454 -29.58 -4.96 -1.86
C GLY A 454 -29.65 -3.50 -1.41
N ALA A 455 -29.38 -3.21 -0.12
CA ALA A 455 -29.31 -1.86 0.41
C ALA A 455 -28.00 -1.59 1.18
N GLN A 456 -27.58 -0.33 1.25
CA GLN A 456 -26.35 0.08 1.96
C GLN A 456 -26.55 0.36 3.46
N VAL A 457 -27.48 -0.34 4.10
CA VAL A 457 -27.86 -0.10 5.50
C VAL A 457 -26.81 -0.64 6.48
N GLY A 458 -26.07 -1.67 6.10
CA GLY A 458 -25.13 -2.39 6.94
C GLY A 458 -25.73 -3.66 7.56
N ALA A 459 -24.88 -4.45 8.25
CA ALA A 459 -25.33 -5.69 8.89
C ALA A 459 -26.28 -5.43 10.06
N THR A 460 -27.37 -6.17 10.11
CA THR A 460 -28.43 -6.11 11.15
C THR A 460 -28.69 -7.45 11.84
N TYR A 461 -28.17 -8.56 11.29
CA TYR A 461 -28.30 -9.90 11.88
C TYR A 461 -27.01 -10.71 11.70
N MET A 462 -26.86 -11.73 12.52
CA MET A 462 -25.95 -12.86 12.32
C MET A 462 -26.68 -14.16 12.55
N GLU A 463 -26.23 -15.25 11.91
CA GLU A 463 -26.81 -16.57 12.01
C GLU A 463 -25.69 -17.63 11.97
N LEU A 464 -25.78 -18.65 12.82
CA LEU A 464 -24.96 -19.86 12.73
C LEU A 464 -25.85 -21.00 12.24
N LYS A 465 -25.44 -21.67 11.15
CA LYS A 465 -26.25 -22.67 10.48
C LYS A 465 -25.43 -23.90 10.10
N TYR A 466 -25.92 -25.09 10.46
CA TYR A 466 -25.43 -26.34 9.89
C TYR A 466 -25.98 -26.50 8.48
N ILE A 467 -25.14 -26.90 7.54
CA ILE A 467 -25.47 -27.05 6.11
C ILE A 467 -25.64 -28.52 5.68
#